data_089fae529234bb18942e6cf2def56167
#
_entry.id   089fae529234bb18942e6cf2def56167
#
_cell.length_a   1.000
_cell.length_b   1.000
_cell.length_c   1.000
_cell.angle_alpha   90.00
_cell.angle_beta   90.00
_cell.angle_gamma   90.00
#
_symmetry.space_group_name_H-M   'P 1'
#
loop_
_entity.id
_entity.type
_entity.pdbx_description
1 polymer ?
#
loop_
_entity_poly.entity_id
_entity_poly.type
_entity_poly.pdbx_seq_one_letter_code
_entity_poly.pdbx_strand_id
1 'polypeptide(L)'
;MCTASCDGVALKTQARVVVIGGGISGCSLLYHLTKLGWTDVVLVEKDELTSGSTWLAAGNVVQWTSNRCNARLHQYSIKLYQELEAETGQATGWRTTGSLRLATTTDRMDEYRHVLSKDHTLGIECNLVSPEEAQKLFPFMHTEGLVGAMHHVLDGHCDPAGTTSALARGARQAGAEVYRFNRVRGLSRARSGEWVVHTEKGDITCEIVVNAGGLWADRVAAMVDVYLPMMPIEHHHVLFEDLSEIETLEGELTSLRDPDVPFYLRKEGNSLLVGPYESDCKAWSANGVAWDWAQMDLPVDLERIQQYILRLMDRVPMLKDAGLKHIRNGPIAYTPDGQQLLGPVYGVPNFYCLAGCNFGITQAGGVGKYLAEWIVEGEPSIDLSSLDPRRFGNWTSKSYTWATALEAYRLQYQLAIPDTERVAGRPVKTPPIYDLQEAQGAVFGSRYGWERANWFAPDGVEPVDRLSFRR
;
A
#
# COMPACT_ATOMS: atom_id res chain seq x y z
N MET A 1 -14.25 -0.94 33.92
CA MET A 1 -14.83 0.42 33.86
C MET A 1 -13.76 1.39 34.32
N CYS A 2 -13.02 1.98 33.39
CA CYS A 2 -12.18 3.16 33.64
C CYS A 2 -12.38 4.04 32.41
N THR A 3 -13.28 5.00 32.54
CA THR A 3 -13.42 6.12 31.62
C THR A 3 -12.26 7.07 31.88
N ALA A 4 -11.08 6.79 31.33
CA ALA A 4 -10.04 7.78 31.22
C ALA A 4 -10.45 8.76 30.15
N SER A 5 -10.88 9.95 30.55
CA SER A 5 -11.12 11.08 29.67
C SER A 5 -9.83 11.38 28.92
N CYS A 6 -9.85 11.16 27.62
CA CYS A 6 -8.83 11.66 26.73
C CYS A 6 -8.77 13.17 26.83
N ASP A 7 -7.55 13.69 27.09
CA ASP A 7 -7.07 15.04 26.91
C ASP A 7 -8.18 16.12 26.96
N GLY A 8 -8.31 16.83 28.09
CA GLY A 8 -9.30 17.89 28.33
C GLY A 8 -9.19 19.12 27.40
N VAL A 9 -8.84 18.90 26.14
CA VAL A 9 -8.78 19.89 25.07
C VAL A 9 -10.16 19.98 24.44
N ALA A 10 -10.76 21.17 24.46
CA ALA A 10 -12.03 21.43 23.77
C ALA A 10 -11.89 21.18 22.26
N LEU A 11 -12.90 20.56 21.67
CA LEU A 11 -12.91 20.34 20.22
C LEU A 11 -12.85 21.68 19.49
N LYS A 12 -11.93 21.82 18.54
CA LYS A 12 -11.84 22.96 17.64
C LYS A 12 -13.06 22.94 16.69
N THR A 13 -13.74 24.05 16.58
CA THR A 13 -14.96 24.16 15.77
C THR A 13 -14.70 24.65 14.35
N GLN A 14 -13.50 25.14 14.06
CA GLN A 14 -13.07 25.61 12.75
C GLN A 14 -11.64 25.16 12.48
N ALA A 15 -11.35 24.79 11.24
CA ALA A 15 -10.02 24.45 10.76
C ALA A 15 -9.92 24.74 9.26
N ARG A 16 -8.71 24.91 8.75
CA ARG A 16 -8.51 24.99 7.30
C ARG A 16 -8.67 23.64 6.63
N VAL A 17 -8.09 22.59 7.22
CA VAL A 17 -8.18 21.22 6.71
C VAL A 17 -8.60 20.28 7.82
N VAL A 18 -9.55 19.38 7.52
CA VAL A 18 -9.87 18.22 8.36
C VAL A 18 -9.44 16.95 7.65
N VAL A 19 -8.53 16.20 8.27
CA VAL A 19 -8.09 14.86 7.84
C VAL A 19 -8.89 13.81 8.60
N ILE A 20 -9.59 12.92 7.89
CA ILE A 20 -10.42 11.86 8.47
C ILE A 20 -9.63 10.56 8.43
N GLY A 21 -9.17 10.06 9.59
CA GLY A 21 -8.45 8.81 9.74
C GLY A 21 -7.03 8.96 10.27
N GLY A 22 -6.74 8.29 11.38
CA GLY A 22 -5.46 8.31 12.12
C GLY A 22 -4.54 7.13 11.84
N GLY A 23 -4.63 6.53 10.65
CA GLY A 23 -3.63 5.61 10.14
C GLY A 23 -2.36 6.33 9.70
N ILE A 24 -1.32 5.58 9.33
CA ILE A 24 -0.02 6.15 8.96
C ILE A 24 -0.12 7.18 7.83
N SER A 25 -0.99 6.96 6.83
CA SER A 25 -1.16 7.89 5.70
C SER A 25 -1.79 9.21 6.12
N GLY A 26 -2.83 9.18 6.97
CA GLY A 26 -3.47 10.40 7.49
C GLY A 26 -2.55 11.20 8.41
N CYS A 27 -1.80 10.52 9.29
CA CYS A 27 -0.79 11.17 10.14
C CYS A 27 0.37 11.75 9.31
N SER A 28 0.76 11.08 8.22
CA SER A 28 1.76 11.59 7.29
C SER A 28 1.29 12.86 6.57
N LEU A 29 0.05 12.86 6.08
CA LEU A 29 -0.52 14.07 5.47
C LEU A 29 -0.56 15.23 6.46
N LEU A 30 -1.05 14.99 7.69
CA LEU A 30 -1.10 16.02 8.74
C LEU A 30 0.28 16.62 9.00
N TYR A 31 1.32 15.75 9.13
CA TYR A 31 2.70 16.17 9.31
C TYR A 31 3.19 17.04 8.15
N HIS A 32 2.93 16.64 6.89
CA HIS A 32 3.41 17.40 5.75
C HIS A 32 2.67 18.71 5.51
N LEU A 33 1.38 18.81 5.84
CA LEU A 33 0.67 20.08 5.83
C LEU A 33 1.34 21.08 6.79
N THR A 34 1.72 20.64 7.99
CA THR A 34 2.42 21.52 8.94
C THR A 34 3.83 21.88 8.47
N LYS A 35 4.55 20.98 7.81
CA LYS A 35 5.87 21.26 7.21
C LYS A 35 5.79 22.31 6.10
N LEU A 36 4.66 22.41 5.41
CA LEU A 36 4.37 23.45 4.41
C LEU A 36 3.75 24.73 5.02
N GLY A 37 3.74 24.83 6.35
CA GLY A 37 3.29 26.03 7.07
C GLY A 37 1.78 26.12 7.33
N TRP A 38 1.00 25.09 6.97
CA TRP A 38 -0.42 25.04 7.31
C TRP A 38 -0.63 24.39 8.67
N THR A 39 -0.74 25.19 9.70
CA THR A 39 -0.85 24.72 11.10
C THR A 39 -2.30 24.66 11.58
N ASP A 40 -3.24 25.34 10.90
CA ASP A 40 -4.68 25.28 11.17
C ASP A 40 -5.30 24.00 10.56
N VAL A 41 -4.82 22.85 11.01
CA VAL A 41 -5.20 21.56 10.50
C VAL A 41 -5.58 20.61 11.64
N VAL A 42 -6.61 19.80 11.40
CA VAL A 42 -7.18 18.86 12.38
C VAL A 42 -7.22 17.46 11.78
N LEU A 43 -6.86 16.45 12.59
CA LEU A 43 -7.12 15.05 12.29
C LEU A 43 -8.15 14.51 13.26
N VAL A 44 -9.15 13.80 12.73
CA VAL A 44 -10.16 13.08 13.51
C VAL A 44 -10.04 11.57 13.27
N GLU A 45 -9.95 10.80 14.36
CA GLU A 45 -9.87 9.35 14.34
C GLU A 45 -10.98 8.74 15.21
N LYS A 46 -11.64 7.69 14.70
CA LYS A 46 -12.76 7.04 15.39
C LYS A 46 -12.35 6.28 16.65
N ASP A 47 -11.12 5.76 16.65
CA ASP A 47 -10.54 4.97 17.74
C ASP A 47 -9.17 5.54 18.15
N GLU A 48 -8.23 4.64 18.50
CA GLU A 48 -6.82 4.99 18.70
C GLU A 48 -6.13 5.14 17.34
N LEU A 49 -5.05 5.92 17.30
CA LEU A 49 -4.21 5.95 16.09
C LEU A 49 -3.80 4.53 15.72
N THR A 50 -3.64 4.27 14.42
CA THR A 50 -3.26 2.99 13.86
C THR A 50 -4.31 1.86 13.87
N SER A 51 -5.49 2.04 14.45
CA SER A 51 -6.48 0.98 14.71
C SER A 51 -6.99 0.21 13.48
N GLY A 52 -6.71 0.68 12.27
CA GLY A 52 -7.00 -0.01 11.00
C GLY A 52 -5.89 -0.97 10.58
N SER A 53 -5.59 -1.02 9.27
CA SER A 53 -4.53 -1.90 8.71
C SER A 53 -3.12 -1.56 9.19
N THR A 54 -2.88 -0.36 9.72
CA THR A 54 -1.54 0.09 10.11
C THR A 54 -0.93 -0.78 11.21
N TRP A 55 -1.69 -1.16 12.25
CA TRP A 55 -1.18 -1.94 13.36
C TRP A 55 -0.90 -3.41 13.00
N LEU A 56 -1.52 -3.91 11.93
CA LEU A 56 -1.32 -5.26 11.39
C LEU A 56 -0.17 -5.33 10.37
N ALA A 57 0.45 -4.19 10.03
CA ALA A 57 1.43 -4.17 8.97
C ALA A 57 2.77 -4.76 9.41
N ALA A 58 3.41 -5.51 8.50
CA ALA A 58 4.73 -6.12 8.71
C ALA A 58 5.88 -5.11 8.81
N GLY A 59 5.64 -3.82 8.56
CA GLY A 59 6.62 -2.76 8.71
C GLY A 59 7.71 -2.66 7.63
N ASN A 60 7.68 -3.49 6.59
CA ASN A 60 8.64 -3.41 5.48
C ASN A 60 8.52 -2.09 4.73
N VAL A 61 9.67 -1.51 4.36
CA VAL A 61 9.77 -0.29 3.55
C VAL A 61 10.79 -0.55 2.44
N VAL A 62 10.32 -0.60 1.19
CA VAL A 62 11.12 -1.04 0.05
C VAL A 62 11.01 -0.10 -1.15
N GLN A 63 12.09 0.05 -1.90
CA GLN A 63 12.16 0.88 -3.10
C GLN A 63 11.59 0.18 -4.35
N TRP A 64 11.54 -1.15 -4.33
CA TRP A 64 11.05 -1.92 -5.47
C TRP A 64 9.65 -1.50 -5.91
N THR A 65 9.55 -1.11 -7.17
CA THR A 65 8.28 -0.97 -7.91
C THR A 65 8.57 -0.81 -9.40
N SER A 66 7.68 -1.30 -10.27
CA SER A 66 7.73 -1.01 -11.71
C SER A 66 7.22 0.41 -12.04
N ASN A 67 6.44 1.02 -11.16
CA ASN A 67 5.84 2.34 -11.37
C ASN A 67 6.79 3.46 -10.94
N ARG A 68 7.11 4.39 -11.86
CA ARG A 68 8.02 5.53 -11.60
C ARG A 68 7.50 6.48 -10.50
N CYS A 69 6.19 6.72 -10.45
CA CYS A 69 5.59 7.57 -9.42
C CYS A 69 5.78 6.93 -8.05
N ASN A 70 5.42 5.64 -7.88
CA ASN A 70 5.62 4.92 -6.62
C ASN A 70 7.09 4.87 -6.21
N ALA A 71 8.03 4.75 -7.15
CA ALA A 71 9.45 4.79 -6.83
C ALA A 71 9.84 6.10 -6.12
N ARG A 72 9.30 7.23 -6.55
CA ARG A 72 9.49 8.53 -5.86
C ARG A 72 8.83 8.57 -4.49
N LEU A 73 7.63 8.01 -4.34
CA LEU A 73 6.96 7.90 -3.03
C LEU A 73 7.80 7.09 -2.06
N HIS A 74 8.27 5.91 -2.48
CA HIS A 74 9.06 4.99 -1.67
C HIS A 74 10.41 5.60 -1.27
N GLN A 75 11.12 6.20 -2.23
CA GLN A 75 12.39 6.88 -1.99
C GLN A 75 12.26 7.97 -0.93
N TYR A 76 11.20 8.78 -1.03
CA TYR A 76 10.93 9.81 -0.04
C TYR A 76 10.56 9.23 1.34
N SER A 77 9.76 8.17 1.40
CA SER A 77 9.39 7.52 2.66
C SER A 77 10.61 7.00 3.42
N ILE A 78 11.55 6.34 2.72
CA ILE A 78 12.80 5.86 3.32
C ILE A 78 13.58 7.02 3.93
N LYS A 79 13.80 8.08 3.16
CA LYS A 79 14.52 9.26 3.64
C LYS A 79 13.82 9.85 4.88
N LEU A 80 12.51 10.03 4.82
CA LEU A 80 11.73 10.56 5.94
C LEU A 80 11.90 9.71 7.21
N TYR A 81 11.77 8.39 7.10
CA TYR A 81 11.81 7.50 8.27
C TYR A 81 13.20 7.40 8.90
N GLN A 82 14.26 7.60 8.13
CA GLN A 82 15.63 7.70 8.64
C GLN A 82 15.83 8.96 9.53
N GLU A 83 15.14 10.05 9.24
CA GLU A 83 15.29 11.35 9.89
C GLU A 83 14.23 11.59 10.97
N LEU A 84 13.07 10.94 10.90
CA LEU A 84 11.85 11.26 11.64
C LEU A 84 12.01 11.13 13.18
N GLU A 85 12.75 10.12 13.64
CA GLU A 85 13.01 9.94 15.09
C GLU A 85 13.83 11.09 15.66
N ALA A 86 14.87 11.51 14.97
CA ALA A 86 15.71 12.63 15.39
C ALA A 86 14.92 13.96 15.39
N GLU A 87 14.02 14.15 14.43
CA GLU A 87 13.21 15.36 14.34
C GLU A 87 12.13 15.43 15.40
N THR A 88 11.45 14.34 15.67
CA THR A 88 10.24 14.32 16.52
C THR A 88 10.50 13.89 17.96
N GLY A 89 11.63 13.23 18.22
CA GLY A 89 11.95 12.59 19.50
C GLY A 89 11.06 11.37 19.81
N GLN A 90 10.41 10.78 18.80
CA GLN A 90 9.59 9.57 18.93
C GLN A 90 10.23 8.43 18.16
N ALA A 91 10.51 7.32 18.85
CA ALA A 91 11.10 6.14 18.22
C ALA A 91 10.21 5.60 17.09
N THR A 92 10.84 5.35 15.95
CA THR A 92 10.22 4.77 14.76
C THR A 92 10.59 3.30 14.56
N GLY A 93 11.60 2.83 15.28
CA GLY A 93 12.17 1.50 15.09
C GLY A 93 12.78 1.29 13.68
N TRP A 94 13.16 2.36 12.99
CA TRP A 94 13.76 2.26 11.65
C TRP A 94 15.08 1.48 11.70
N ARG A 95 15.21 0.53 10.76
CA ARG A 95 16.43 -0.24 10.50
C ARG A 95 16.67 -0.29 9.01
N THR A 96 17.83 0.18 8.56
CA THR A 96 18.31 -0.02 7.18
C THR A 96 18.96 -1.40 7.11
N THR A 97 18.30 -2.34 6.46
CA THR A 97 18.74 -3.73 6.35
C THR A 97 19.12 -4.11 4.92
N GLY A 98 18.76 -3.29 3.96
CA GLY A 98 18.68 -3.69 2.57
C GLY A 98 17.57 -4.71 2.31
N SER A 99 17.35 -5.02 1.05
CA SER A 99 16.46 -6.11 0.63
C SER A 99 16.98 -6.86 -0.58
N LEU A 100 16.81 -8.16 -0.58
CA LEU A 100 17.06 -9.05 -1.70
C LEU A 100 15.73 -9.45 -2.33
N ARG A 101 15.70 -9.40 -3.66
CA ARG A 101 14.60 -9.94 -4.45
C ARG A 101 15.15 -11.02 -5.36
N LEU A 102 14.80 -12.28 -5.10
CA LEU A 102 15.37 -13.45 -5.76
C LEU A 102 14.82 -13.62 -7.17
N ALA A 103 15.59 -14.27 -8.04
CA ALA A 103 15.20 -14.68 -9.38
C ALA A 103 15.56 -16.14 -9.63
N THR A 104 14.58 -16.96 -9.96
CA THR A 104 14.76 -18.37 -10.36
C THR A 104 14.73 -18.55 -11.87
N THR A 105 14.39 -17.51 -12.63
CA THR A 105 14.29 -17.54 -14.10
C THR A 105 15.07 -16.40 -14.74
N THR A 106 15.49 -16.61 -15.99
CA THR A 106 16.13 -15.57 -16.81
C THR A 106 15.19 -14.40 -17.09
N ASP A 107 13.89 -14.65 -17.27
CA ASP A 107 12.89 -13.60 -17.50
C ASP A 107 12.73 -12.70 -16.27
N ARG A 108 12.83 -13.26 -15.05
CA ARG A 108 12.86 -12.48 -13.81
C ARG A 108 14.12 -11.59 -13.74
N MET A 109 15.27 -12.10 -14.17
CA MET A 109 16.49 -11.29 -14.24
C MET A 109 16.39 -10.20 -15.31
N ASP A 110 15.68 -10.44 -16.41
CA ASP A 110 15.44 -9.41 -17.43
C ASP A 110 14.50 -8.30 -16.89
N GLU A 111 13.48 -8.65 -16.12
CA GLU A 111 12.68 -7.69 -15.35
C GLU A 111 13.58 -6.85 -14.42
N TYR A 112 14.51 -7.48 -13.71
CA TYR A 112 15.40 -6.76 -12.78
C TYR A 112 16.37 -5.84 -13.51
N ARG A 113 16.87 -6.21 -14.67
CA ARG A 113 17.67 -5.30 -15.52
C ARG A 113 16.86 -4.06 -15.96
N HIS A 114 15.58 -4.27 -16.30
CA HIS A 114 14.68 -3.19 -16.67
C HIS A 114 14.45 -2.24 -15.47
N VAL A 115 14.15 -2.79 -14.29
CA VAL A 115 13.95 -2.01 -13.06
C VAL A 115 15.24 -1.31 -12.63
N LEU A 116 16.40 -1.97 -12.71
CA LEU A 116 17.71 -1.37 -12.43
C LEU A 116 17.94 -0.12 -13.27
N SER A 117 17.67 -0.20 -14.58
CA SER A 117 17.81 0.94 -15.49
C SER A 117 16.92 2.13 -15.08
N LYS A 118 15.64 1.85 -14.72
CA LYS A 118 14.72 2.86 -14.20
C LYS A 118 15.23 3.46 -12.89
N ASP A 119 15.65 2.62 -11.95
CA ASP A 119 16.05 3.04 -10.60
C ASP A 119 17.29 3.93 -10.65
N HIS A 120 18.28 3.61 -11.51
CA HIS A 120 19.43 4.50 -11.74
C HIS A 120 19.01 5.87 -12.24
N THR A 121 17.99 5.98 -13.11
CA THR A 121 17.50 7.31 -13.57
C THR A 121 16.84 8.12 -12.45
N LEU A 122 16.44 7.46 -11.35
CA LEU A 122 15.83 8.09 -10.18
C LEU A 122 16.83 8.33 -9.04
N GLY A 123 18.11 7.90 -9.21
CA GLY A 123 19.13 7.96 -8.17
C GLY A 123 18.88 6.96 -7.04
N ILE A 124 18.20 5.84 -7.32
CA ILE A 124 18.00 4.74 -6.38
C ILE A 124 19.18 3.80 -6.46
N GLU A 125 19.81 3.54 -5.32
CA GLU A 125 20.94 2.64 -5.21
C GLU A 125 20.47 1.19 -5.15
N CYS A 126 20.76 0.45 -6.22
CA CYS A 126 20.46 -0.97 -6.33
C CYS A 126 21.42 -1.69 -7.25
N ASN A 127 21.60 -3.00 -7.04
CA ASN A 127 22.55 -3.82 -7.77
C ASN A 127 21.94 -5.17 -8.13
N LEU A 128 22.39 -5.76 -9.27
CA LEU A 128 22.18 -7.16 -9.55
C LEU A 128 23.33 -7.94 -8.92
N VAL A 129 23.01 -9.03 -8.24
CA VAL A 129 23.96 -9.86 -7.51
C VAL A 129 23.83 -11.32 -7.92
N SER A 130 24.96 -12.05 -7.87
CA SER A 130 24.97 -13.49 -8.11
C SER A 130 24.30 -14.26 -6.96
N PRO A 131 23.96 -15.55 -7.14
CA PRO A 131 23.46 -16.38 -6.04
C PRO A 131 24.40 -16.43 -4.83
N GLU A 132 25.73 -16.48 -5.06
CA GLU A 132 26.75 -16.53 -4.02
C GLU A 132 26.86 -15.19 -3.26
N GLU A 133 26.72 -14.07 -3.97
CA GLU A 133 26.68 -12.74 -3.35
C GLU A 133 25.39 -12.54 -2.55
N ALA A 134 24.26 -12.99 -3.09
CA ALA A 134 22.98 -12.96 -2.38
C ALA A 134 23.02 -13.82 -1.10
N GLN A 135 23.67 -14.99 -1.12
CA GLN A 135 23.85 -15.84 0.06
C GLN A 135 24.71 -15.18 1.14
N LYS A 136 25.71 -14.36 0.76
CA LYS A 136 26.49 -13.59 1.76
C LYS A 136 25.63 -12.54 2.48
N LEU A 137 24.66 -11.95 1.78
CA LEU A 137 23.73 -10.97 2.34
C LEU A 137 22.61 -11.62 3.18
N PHE A 138 22.22 -12.84 2.83
CA PHE A 138 21.27 -13.66 3.59
C PHE A 138 21.81 -15.09 3.75
N PRO A 139 22.63 -15.38 4.77
CA PRO A 139 23.39 -16.63 4.88
C PRO A 139 22.53 -17.89 5.06
N PHE A 140 21.30 -17.75 5.50
CA PHE A 140 20.40 -18.85 5.87
C PHE A 140 19.60 -19.43 4.72
N MET A 141 19.79 -18.94 3.47
CA MET A 141 19.03 -19.43 2.32
C MET A 141 19.82 -20.47 1.51
N HIS A 142 19.07 -21.40 0.91
CA HIS A 142 19.58 -22.22 -0.17
C HIS A 142 19.57 -21.43 -1.49
N THR A 143 20.64 -21.55 -2.26
CA THR A 143 20.80 -20.87 -3.56
C THR A 143 20.47 -21.75 -4.75
N GLU A 144 20.15 -23.03 -4.53
CA GLU A 144 19.80 -23.96 -5.60
C GLU A 144 18.62 -23.42 -6.44
N GLY A 145 18.77 -23.45 -7.76
CA GLY A 145 17.76 -22.94 -8.71
C GLY A 145 17.73 -21.42 -8.85
N LEU A 146 18.58 -20.65 -8.13
CA LEU A 146 18.68 -19.20 -8.33
C LEU A 146 19.53 -18.87 -9.57
N VAL A 147 19.05 -17.91 -10.35
CA VAL A 147 19.79 -17.27 -11.46
C VAL A 147 20.52 -16.00 -10.98
N GLY A 148 20.02 -15.37 -9.94
CA GLY A 148 20.56 -14.16 -9.33
C GLY A 148 19.55 -13.50 -8.42
N ALA A 149 19.85 -12.26 -8.03
CA ALA A 149 18.93 -11.43 -7.25
C ALA A 149 19.15 -9.94 -7.56
N MET A 150 18.17 -9.13 -7.15
CA MET A 150 18.29 -7.68 -7.10
C MET A 150 18.39 -7.24 -5.64
N HIS A 151 19.40 -6.42 -5.33
CA HIS A 151 19.67 -5.88 -4.00
C HIS A 151 19.40 -4.38 -3.99
N HIS A 152 18.46 -3.92 -3.14
CA HIS A 152 18.25 -2.51 -2.81
C HIS A 152 18.88 -2.20 -1.46
N VAL A 153 19.91 -1.37 -1.47
CA VAL A 153 20.80 -1.15 -0.31
C VAL A 153 20.14 -0.40 0.83
N LEU A 154 19.28 0.59 0.50
CA LEU A 154 18.66 1.49 1.46
C LEU A 154 17.27 1.03 1.95
N ASP A 155 16.80 -0.11 1.49
CA ASP A 155 15.57 -0.70 1.99
C ASP A 155 15.70 -1.06 3.48
N GLY A 156 14.56 -1.14 4.16
CA GLY A 156 14.56 -1.46 5.58
C GLY A 156 13.18 -1.79 6.10
N HIS A 157 13.03 -1.64 7.39
CA HIS A 157 11.74 -1.77 8.06
C HIS A 157 11.64 -0.79 9.24
N CYS A 158 10.42 -0.56 9.72
CA CYS A 158 10.15 0.25 10.89
C CYS A 158 9.04 -0.39 11.73
N ASP A 159 8.82 0.13 12.94
CA ASP A 159 7.60 -0.12 13.70
C ASP A 159 6.47 0.76 13.13
N PRO A 160 5.39 0.16 12.57
CA PRO A 160 4.29 0.91 12.01
C PRO A 160 3.60 1.86 13.00
N ALA A 161 3.43 1.43 14.24
CA ALA A 161 2.79 2.23 15.29
C ALA A 161 3.70 3.37 15.76
N GLY A 162 4.98 3.09 15.99
CA GLY A 162 5.97 4.08 16.36
C GLY A 162 6.15 5.16 15.30
N THR A 163 6.25 4.75 14.02
CA THR A 163 6.37 5.67 12.89
C THR A 163 5.12 6.56 12.75
N THR A 164 3.92 5.99 12.91
CA THR A 164 2.66 6.76 12.88
C THR A 164 2.61 7.76 14.03
N SER A 165 3.02 7.33 15.22
CA SER A 165 3.09 8.19 16.41
C SER A 165 4.10 9.33 16.25
N ALA A 166 5.24 9.06 15.59
CA ALA A 166 6.25 10.07 15.27
C ALA A 166 5.69 11.14 14.31
N LEU A 167 5.01 10.73 13.25
CA LEU A 167 4.36 11.65 12.32
C LEU A 167 3.29 12.52 13.02
N ALA A 168 2.42 11.90 13.83
CA ALA A 168 1.40 12.60 14.57
C ALA A 168 2.00 13.56 15.62
N ARG A 169 3.10 13.16 16.29
CA ARG A 169 3.82 13.99 17.24
C ARG A 169 4.47 15.20 16.56
N GLY A 170 5.15 15.00 15.44
CA GLY A 170 5.75 16.09 14.66
C GLY A 170 4.71 17.11 14.21
N ALA A 171 3.57 16.65 13.73
CA ALA A 171 2.45 17.53 13.35
C ALA A 171 1.92 18.34 14.56
N ARG A 172 1.74 17.69 15.74
CA ARG A 172 1.29 18.36 16.96
C ARG A 172 2.30 19.39 17.47
N GLN A 173 3.58 19.09 17.41
CA GLN A 173 4.65 20.04 17.78
C GLN A 173 4.61 21.29 16.90
N ALA A 174 4.16 21.16 15.66
CA ALA A 174 3.98 22.26 14.72
C ALA A 174 2.61 22.95 14.80
N GLY A 175 1.71 22.53 15.72
CA GLY A 175 0.42 23.19 15.98
C GLY A 175 -0.82 22.48 15.45
N ALA A 176 -0.69 21.33 14.78
CA ALA A 176 -1.86 20.54 14.38
C ALA A 176 -2.56 19.90 15.58
N GLU A 177 -3.88 19.69 15.44
CA GLU A 177 -4.68 19.02 16.46
C GLU A 177 -5.11 17.63 16.03
N VAL A 178 -5.10 16.67 16.96
CA VAL A 178 -5.47 15.28 16.73
C VAL A 178 -6.52 14.85 17.76
N TYR A 179 -7.71 14.50 17.30
CA TYR A 179 -8.82 14.07 18.12
C TYR A 179 -9.11 12.59 17.89
N ARG A 180 -8.71 11.77 18.84
CA ARG A 180 -9.01 10.33 18.89
C ARG A 180 -10.37 10.06 19.52
N PHE A 181 -10.92 8.87 19.30
CA PHE A 181 -12.24 8.47 19.78
C PHE A 181 -13.30 9.52 19.41
N ASN A 182 -13.24 9.96 18.15
CA ASN A 182 -14.10 10.99 17.60
C ASN A 182 -14.48 10.65 16.15
N ARG A 183 -15.40 9.70 15.99
CA ARG A 183 -15.83 9.24 14.67
C ARG A 183 -16.60 10.34 13.91
N VAL A 184 -16.30 10.49 12.62
CA VAL A 184 -17.10 11.26 11.68
C VAL A 184 -18.40 10.49 11.40
N ARG A 185 -19.54 11.18 11.56
CA ARG A 185 -20.88 10.64 11.34
C ARG A 185 -21.52 11.12 10.05
N GLY A 186 -21.08 12.24 9.51
CA GLY A 186 -21.59 12.82 8.29
C GLY A 186 -20.78 14.01 7.81
N LEU A 187 -21.00 14.36 6.56
CA LEU A 187 -20.40 15.52 5.90
C LEU A 187 -21.50 16.33 5.24
N SER A 188 -21.48 17.65 5.38
CA SER A 188 -22.42 18.56 4.71
C SER A 188 -21.75 19.86 4.28
N ARG A 189 -22.44 20.68 3.49
CA ARG A 189 -21.99 22.01 3.11
C ARG A 189 -22.71 23.08 3.91
N ALA A 190 -21.96 24.00 4.45
CA ALA A 190 -22.52 25.24 5.00
C ALA A 190 -23.01 26.15 3.86
N ARG A 191 -23.81 27.16 4.20
CA ARG A 191 -24.27 28.18 3.23
C ARG A 191 -23.13 28.99 2.62
N SER A 192 -22.01 29.11 3.33
CA SER A 192 -20.77 29.74 2.86
C SER A 192 -20.02 28.92 1.80
N GLY A 193 -20.39 27.64 1.62
CA GLY A 193 -19.69 26.71 0.72
C GLY A 193 -18.60 25.88 1.40
N GLU A 194 -18.28 26.15 2.65
CA GLU A 194 -17.34 25.37 3.46
C GLU A 194 -17.93 24.01 3.83
N TRP A 195 -17.06 23.07 4.17
CA TRP A 195 -17.46 21.77 4.73
C TRP A 195 -17.84 21.89 6.19
N VAL A 196 -18.85 21.12 6.61
CA VAL A 196 -19.13 20.82 8.01
C VAL A 196 -18.91 19.33 8.22
N VAL A 197 -17.90 18.99 9.02
CA VAL A 197 -17.57 17.62 9.43
C VAL A 197 -18.31 17.34 10.74
N HIS A 198 -19.37 16.54 10.68
CA HIS A 198 -20.15 16.13 11.84
C HIS A 198 -19.47 14.99 12.56
N THR A 199 -19.01 15.20 13.78
CA THR A 199 -18.33 14.18 14.58
C THR A 199 -19.12 13.81 15.83
N GLU A 200 -18.70 12.75 16.53
CA GLU A 200 -19.33 12.35 17.81
C GLU A 200 -19.18 13.39 18.91
N LYS A 201 -18.11 14.20 18.86
CA LYS A 201 -17.81 15.22 19.88
C LYS A 201 -18.26 16.63 19.47
N GLY A 202 -18.80 16.81 18.28
CA GLY A 202 -19.28 18.11 17.76
C GLY A 202 -18.89 18.31 16.30
N ASP A 203 -19.27 19.48 15.77
CA ASP A 203 -19.05 19.82 14.36
C ASP A 203 -17.77 20.65 14.18
N ILE A 204 -17.08 20.42 13.06
CA ILE A 204 -15.91 21.19 12.64
C ILE A 204 -16.17 21.76 11.25
N THR A 205 -16.18 23.09 11.12
CA THR A 205 -16.26 23.75 9.81
C THR A 205 -14.86 23.86 9.22
N CYS A 206 -14.69 23.54 7.91
CA CYS A 206 -13.39 23.63 7.26
C CYS A 206 -13.47 23.91 5.76
N GLU A 207 -12.39 24.43 5.19
CA GLU A 207 -12.29 24.67 3.74
C GLU A 207 -12.14 23.35 2.98
N ILE A 208 -11.34 22.42 3.50
CA ILE A 208 -10.91 21.19 2.83
C ILE A 208 -11.14 19.99 3.75
N VAL A 209 -11.69 18.92 3.17
CA VAL A 209 -11.78 17.59 3.79
C VAL A 209 -10.87 16.61 3.06
N VAL A 210 -10.09 15.83 3.80
CA VAL A 210 -9.32 14.72 3.24
C VAL A 210 -9.78 13.40 3.85
N ASN A 211 -10.28 12.52 3.00
CA ASN A 211 -10.65 11.17 3.36
C ASN A 211 -9.42 10.26 3.36
N ALA A 212 -8.82 10.05 4.54
CA ALA A 212 -7.74 9.12 4.81
C ALA A 212 -8.24 7.91 5.64
N GLY A 213 -9.52 7.56 5.49
CA GLY A 213 -10.23 6.56 6.29
C GLY A 213 -9.80 5.10 6.10
N GLY A 214 -8.75 4.82 5.29
CA GLY A 214 -8.20 3.48 5.11
C GLY A 214 -9.27 2.48 4.68
N LEU A 215 -9.53 1.47 5.49
CA LEU A 215 -10.56 0.43 5.25
C LEU A 215 -11.99 1.00 5.21
N TRP A 216 -12.24 2.16 5.80
CA TRP A 216 -13.55 2.83 5.84
C TRP A 216 -13.65 4.00 4.85
N ALA A 217 -12.66 4.18 3.97
CA ALA A 217 -12.66 5.32 3.05
C ALA A 217 -13.85 5.31 2.08
N ASP A 218 -14.32 4.14 1.68
CA ASP A 218 -15.54 3.97 0.89
C ASP A 218 -16.79 4.47 1.63
N ARG A 219 -16.87 4.20 2.93
CA ARG A 219 -17.99 4.63 3.77
C ARG A 219 -17.98 6.14 4.05
N VAL A 220 -16.77 6.71 4.19
CA VAL A 220 -16.61 8.17 4.32
C VAL A 220 -16.98 8.86 3.00
N ALA A 221 -16.55 8.33 1.87
CA ALA A 221 -16.88 8.85 0.56
C ALA A 221 -18.41 8.77 0.26
N ALA A 222 -19.06 7.70 0.72
CA ALA A 222 -20.52 7.56 0.60
C ALA A 222 -21.31 8.66 1.34
N MET A 223 -20.71 9.35 2.33
CA MET A 223 -21.34 10.51 3.00
C MET A 223 -21.50 11.72 2.08
N VAL A 224 -20.81 11.71 0.93
CA VAL A 224 -20.88 12.75 -0.11
C VAL A 224 -21.25 12.17 -1.48
N ASP A 225 -21.97 11.04 -1.48
CA ASP A 225 -22.48 10.33 -2.67
C ASP A 225 -21.40 9.90 -3.67
N VAL A 226 -20.19 9.61 -3.17
CA VAL A 226 -19.05 9.14 -3.98
C VAL A 226 -18.81 7.67 -3.75
N TYR A 227 -18.72 6.91 -4.83
CA TYR A 227 -18.21 5.53 -4.81
C TYR A 227 -16.69 5.53 -4.98
N LEU A 228 -15.96 4.99 -4.00
CA LEU A 228 -14.53 4.71 -4.13
C LEU A 228 -14.33 3.23 -4.48
N PRO A 229 -13.68 2.92 -5.62
CA PRO A 229 -13.44 1.54 -6.03
C PRO A 229 -12.29 0.93 -5.22
N MET A 230 -12.63 0.32 -4.10
CA MET A 230 -11.67 -0.37 -3.23
C MET A 230 -12.33 -1.57 -2.55
N MET A 231 -11.51 -2.57 -2.23
CA MET A 231 -11.93 -3.83 -1.62
C MET A 231 -10.92 -4.24 -0.55
N PRO A 232 -11.33 -4.49 0.69
CA PRO A 232 -10.47 -5.15 1.66
C PRO A 232 -10.24 -6.62 1.28
N ILE A 233 -8.98 -7.04 1.29
CA ILE A 233 -8.54 -8.41 1.00
C ILE A 233 -7.76 -8.92 2.19
N GLU A 234 -8.03 -10.15 2.62
CA GLU A 234 -7.31 -10.82 3.69
C GLU A 234 -5.85 -11.04 3.33
N HIS A 235 -4.95 -10.81 4.28
CA HIS A 235 -3.52 -11.04 4.12
C HIS A 235 -2.91 -11.59 5.41
N HIS A 236 -2.21 -12.70 5.30
CA HIS A 236 -1.56 -13.34 6.43
C HIS A 236 -0.11 -12.91 6.57
N HIS A 237 0.35 -12.87 7.81
CA HIS A 237 1.77 -12.99 8.10
C HIS A 237 2.00 -13.90 9.31
N VAL A 238 3.14 -14.55 9.32
CA VAL A 238 3.54 -15.56 10.29
C VAL A 238 4.83 -15.10 10.97
N LEU A 239 4.87 -15.13 12.27
CA LEU A 239 6.06 -15.00 13.07
C LEU A 239 6.44 -16.39 13.59
N PHE A 240 7.67 -16.81 13.30
CA PHE A 240 8.21 -18.06 13.84
C PHE A 240 8.64 -17.91 15.30
N GLU A 241 8.91 -19.02 15.99
CA GLU A 241 9.56 -19.00 17.29
C GLU A 241 11.00 -18.47 17.19
N ASP A 242 11.59 -18.13 18.32
CA ASP A 242 12.93 -17.59 18.35
C ASP A 242 13.94 -18.62 17.83
N LEU A 243 14.87 -18.17 17.00
CA LEU A 243 15.84 -18.96 16.26
C LEU A 243 17.25 -18.67 16.79
N SER A 244 17.97 -19.69 17.24
CA SER A 244 19.32 -19.56 17.78
C SER A 244 20.29 -18.92 16.80
N GLU A 245 20.14 -19.21 15.51
CA GLU A 245 20.96 -18.64 14.42
C GLU A 245 20.71 -17.13 14.25
N ILE A 246 19.48 -16.68 14.51
CA ILE A 246 19.14 -15.24 14.45
C ILE A 246 19.56 -14.53 15.73
N GLU A 247 19.46 -15.18 16.88
CA GLU A 247 19.89 -14.63 18.17
C GLU A 247 21.38 -14.35 18.20
N THR A 248 22.17 -15.24 17.58
CA THR A 248 23.65 -15.14 17.53
C THR A 248 24.17 -14.30 16.37
N LEU A 249 23.27 -13.82 15.48
CA LEU A 249 23.65 -13.02 14.32
C LEU A 249 24.13 -11.62 14.75
N GLU A 250 25.36 -11.29 14.40
CA GLU A 250 25.87 -9.93 14.56
C GLU A 250 25.34 -9.01 13.45
N GLY A 251 24.72 -7.89 13.83
CA GLY A 251 24.20 -6.87 12.90
C GLY A 251 22.78 -7.13 12.38
N GLU A 252 22.45 -6.42 11.31
CA GLU A 252 21.15 -6.51 10.67
C GLU A 252 21.11 -7.60 9.60
N LEU A 253 19.98 -8.27 9.46
CA LEU A 253 19.75 -9.25 8.41
C LEU A 253 19.02 -8.59 7.23
N THR A 254 19.58 -8.73 6.03
CA THR A 254 18.93 -8.26 4.81
C THR A 254 17.57 -8.95 4.64
N SER A 255 16.52 -8.18 4.33
CA SER A 255 15.20 -8.77 4.10
C SER A 255 15.17 -9.53 2.77
N LEU A 256 14.32 -10.56 2.69
CA LEU A 256 14.25 -11.46 1.54
C LEU A 256 12.88 -11.44 0.90
N ARG A 257 12.83 -11.47 -0.43
CA ARG A 257 11.60 -11.67 -1.22
C ARG A 257 11.86 -12.69 -2.29
N ASP A 258 11.02 -13.71 -2.39
CA ASP A 258 11.05 -14.66 -3.50
C ASP A 258 9.73 -14.52 -4.27
N PRO A 259 9.73 -13.85 -5.44
CA PRO A 259 8.52 -13.67 -6.24
C PRO A 259 8.00 -14.95 -6.88
N ASP A 260 8.85 -15.96 -7.05
CA ASP A 260 8.49 -17.22 -7.68
C ASP A 260 7.90 -18.20 -6.66
N VAL A 261 8.10 -17.91 -5.35
CA VAL A 261 7.40 -18.54 -4.21
C VAL A 261 6.68 -17.46 -3.39
N PRO A 262 5.79 -16.69 -3.94
CA PRO A 262 5.33 -15.35 -3.51
C PRO A 262 5.34 -15.11 -2.00
N PHE A 263 6.48 -14.68 -1.44
CA PHE A 263 6.60 -14.28 -0.03
C PHE A 263 7.58 -13.12 0.17
N TYR A 264 7.42 -12.44 1.31
CA TYR A 264 8.46 -11.59 1.90
C TYR A 264 8.84 -12.13 3.27
N LEU A 265 10.11 -11.89 3.65
CA LEU A 265 10.67 -12.31 4.92
C LEU A 265 11.59 -11.22 5.47
N ARG A 266 11.53 -10.98 6.79
CA ARG A 266 12.45 -10.10 7.50
C ARG A 266 12.70 -10.57 8.92
N LYS A 267 13.80 -10.10 9.53
CA LYS A 267 14.08 -10.29 10.96
C LYS A 267 13.05 -9.54 11.80
N GLU A 268 12.54 -10.18 12.84
CA GLU A 268 11.69 -9.60 13.89
C GLU A 268 12.15 -10.10 15.27
N GLY A 269 12.87 -9.24 16.00
CA GLY A 269 13.55 -9.68 17.24
C GLY A 269 14.55 -10.80 16.96
N ASN A 270 14.42 -11.92 17.68
CA ASN A 270 15.23 -13.12 17.47
C ASN A 270 14.58 -14.13 16.52
N SER A 271 13.63 -13.70 15.70
CA SER A 271 12.83 -14.56 14.83
C SER A 271 12.76 -14.01 13.41
N LEU A 272 12.01 -14.72 12.56
CA LEU A 272 11.69 -14.31 11.20
C LEU A 272 10.18 -14.11 11.03
N LEU A 273 9.81 -12.96 10.49
CA LEU A 273 8.44 -12.63 10.09
C LEU A 273 8.29 -12.84 8.58
N VAL A 274 7.26 -13.59 8.19
CA VAL A 274 7.00 -13.98 6.80
C VAL A 274 5.57 -13.62 6.41
N GLY A 275 5.37 -13.05 5.21
CA GLY A 275 4.05 -12.84 4.63
C GLY A 275 3.96 -13.43 3.23
N PRO A 276 3.13 -14.47 3.04
CA PRO A 276 2.84 -15.01 1.71
C PRO A 276 1.84 -14.13 0.96
N TYR A 277 1.90 -14.16 -0.38
CA TYR A 277 0.89 -13.62 -1.27
C TYR A 277 0.23 -14.76 -2.04
N GLU A 278 -0.80 -15.32 -1.43
CA GLU A 278 -1.51 -16.47 -1.96
C GLU A 278 -2.37 -16.15 -3.19
N SER A 279 -2.44 -17.06 -4.15
CA SER A 279 -3.23 -16.91 -5.38
C SER A 279 -4.74 -17.05 -5.16
N ASP A 280 -5.16 -17.77 -4.12
CA ASP A 280 -6.55 -17.97 -3.70
C ASP A 280 -7.00 -16.98 -2.62
N CYS A 281 -6.53 -15.75 -2.74
CA CYS A 281 -6.86 -14.65 -1.84
C CYS A 281 -8.37 -14.43 -1.68
N LYS A 282 -8.78 -13.99 -0.49
CA LYS A 282 -10.20 -13.78 -0.14
C LYS A 282 -10.49 -12.29 0.08
N ALA A 283 -11.57 -11.81 -0.55
CA ALA A 283 -12.14 -10.53 -0.21
C ALA A 283 -12.81 -10.60 1.16
N TRP A 284 -12.68 -9.52 1.93
CA TRP A 284 -13.31 -9.39 3.23
C TRP A 284 -14.27 -8.19 3.26
N SER A 285 -15.40 -8.34 3.98
CA SER A 285 -16.34 -7.23 4.24
C SER A 285 -16.81 -6.47 2.99
N ALA A 286 -17.30 -7.21 1.98
CA ALA A 286 -17.74 -6.69 0.68
C ALA A 286 -18.79 -5.56 0.74
N ASN A 287 -19.52 -5.43 1.85
CA ASN A 287 -20.54 -4.39 2.06
C ASN A 287 -20.04 -3.22 2.92
N GLY A 288 -18.72 -3.06 3.02
CA GLY A 288 -18.07 -2.07 3.86
C GLY A 288 -17.75 -2.59 5.26
N VAL A 289 -16.61 -2.17 5.79
CA VAL A 289 -16.12 -2.59 7.11
C VAL A 289 -17.02 -2.01 8.21
N ALA A 290 -17.38 -2.82 9.19
CA ALA A 290 -18.18 -2.37 10.34
C ALA A 290 -17.47 -1.25 11.10
N TRP A 291 -18.20 -0.25 11.58
CA TRP A 291 -17.61 0.91 12.24
C TRP A 291 -16.93 0.59 13.57
N ASP A 292 -17.37 -0.46 14.24
CA ASP A 292 -16.87 -0.97 15.52
C ASP A 292 -15.70 -1.96 15.38
N TRP A 293 -15.32 -2.31 14.14
CA TRP A 293 -14.12 -3.12 13.92
C TRP A 293 -12.87 -2.25 14.15
N ALA A 294 -11.98 -2.69 15.04
CA ALA A 294 -10.72 -2.02 15.34
C ALA A 294 -9.75 -3.00 16.01
N GLN A 295 -8.48 -2.95 15.67
CA GLN A 295 -7.42 -3.75 16.30
C GLN A 295 -7.76 -5.22 16.51
N MET A 296 -8.41 -5.83 15.54
CA MET A 296 -8.80 -7.23 15.54
C MET A 296 -8.14 -7.99 14.40
N ASP A 297 -7.63 -9.18 14.69
CA ASP A 297 -7.24 -10.14 13.66
C ASP A 297 -8.48 -10.77 13.04
N LEU A 298 -8.40 -11.10 11.76
CA LEU A 298 -9.37 -11.97 11.11
C LEU A 298 -9.08 -13.44 11.45
N PRO A 299 -10.03 -14.35 11.26
CA PRO A 299 -9.79 -15.78 11.45
C PRO A 299 -8.59 -16.25 10.60
N VAL A 300 -7.70 -17.01 11.21
CA VAL A 300 -6.55 -17.60 10.53
C VAL A 300 -7.00 -18.71 9.59
N ASP A 301 -6.52 -18.68 8.35
CA ASP A 301 -6.72 -19.72 7.34
C ASP A 301 -5.37 -20.35 6.98
N LEU A 302 -4.91 -21.25 7.86
CA LEU A 302 -3.59 -21.88 7.70
C LEU A 302 -3.52 -22.75 6.44
N GLU A 303 -4.62 -23.44 6.09
CA GLU A 303 -4.68 -24.30 4.92
C GLU A 303 -4.35 -23.52 3.63
N ARG A 304 -4.85 -22.28 3.52
CA ARG A 304 -4.61 -21.40 2.38
C ARG A 304 -3.14 -20.99 2.23
N ILE A 305 -2.43 -20.77 3.33
CA ILE A 305 -1.04 -20.30 3.30
C ILE A 305 -0.01 -21.44 3.43
N GLN A 306 -0.39 -22.62 3.82
CA GLN A 306 0.51 -23.74 4.15
C GLN A 306 1.49 -24.07 3.03
N GLN A 307 1.02 -24.13 1.78
CA GLN A 307 1.89 -24.45 0.65
C GLN A 307 3.03 -23.42 0.44
N TYR A 308 2.77 -22.16 0.74
CA TYR A 308 3.77 -21.08 0.62
C TYR A 308 4.80 -21.16 1.75
N ILE A 309 4.35 -21.50 2.95
CA ILE A 309 5.23 -21.71 4.12
C ILE A 309 6.15 -22.93 3.88
N LEU A 310 5.62 -24.03 3.35
CA LEU A 310 6.44 -25.23 3.02
C LEU A 310 7.50 -24.91 1.96
N ARG A 311 7.15 -24.17 0.90
CA ARG A 311 8.11 -23.75 -0.13
C ARG A 311 9.16 -22.77 0.42
N LEU A 312 8.76 -21.87 1.34
CA LEU A 312 9.70 -21.02 2.04
C LEU A 312 10.71 -21.84 2.84
N MET A 313 10.26 -22.89 3.53
CA MET A 313 11.14 -23.77 4.31
C MET A 313 12.18 -24.51 3.43
N ASP A 314 11.90 -24.73 2.16
CA ASP A 314 12.91 -25.24 1.23
C ASP A 314 13.95 -24.17 0.86
N ARG A 315 13.52 -22.90 0.77
CA ARG A 315 14.43 -21.76 0.54
C ARG A 315 15.24 -21.39 1.80
N VAL A 316 14.64 -21.47 2.99
CA VAL A 316 15.25 -21.13 4.29
C VAL A 316 15.10 -22.32 5.25
N PRO A 317 15.98 -23.34 5.16
CA PRO A 317 15.81 -24.64 5.81
C PRO A 317 15.75 -24.62 7.32
N MET A 318 16.38 -23.64 7.98
CA MET A 318 16.30 -23.49 9.44
C MET A 318 14.87 -23.35 9.96
N LEU A 319 13.92 -22.96 9.11
CA LEU A 319 12.52 -22.85 9.47
C LEU A 319 11.78 -24.18 9.53
N LYS A 320 12.36 -25.31 9.06
CA LYS A 320 11.72 -26.63 9.08
C LYS A 320 11.51 -27.15 10.49
N ASP A 321 12.42 -26.81 11.39
CA ASP A 321 12.40 -27.24 12.79
C ASP A 321 11.81 -26.15 13.73
N ALA A 322 11.46 -24.98 13.18
CA ALA A 322 10.92 -23.87 13.95
C ALA A 322 9.39 -23.98 14.13
N GLY A 323 8.92 -23.75 15.35
CA GLY A 323 7.49 -23.59 15.65
C GLY A 323 6.96 -22.26 15.12
N LEU A 324 5.62 -22.16 15.02
CA LEU A 324 4.93 -20.91 14.68
C LEU A 324 4.50 -20.21 15.98
N LYS A 325 5.09 -19.05 16.25
CA LYS A 325 4.82 -18.25 17.46
C LYS A 325 3.49 -17.49 17.35
N HIS A 326 3.23 -16.94 16.19
CA HIS A 326 2.02 -16.16 15.95
C HIS A 326 1.67 -16.09 14.46
N ILE A 327 0.38 -16.20 14.17
CA ILE A 327 -0.16 -16.01 12.82
C ILE A 327 -1.20 -14.90 12.90
N ARG A 328 -1.02 -13.86 12.09
CA ARG A 328 -2.00 -12.81 11.92
C ARG A 328 -2.68 -12.91 10.57
N ASN A 329 -3.95 -12.57 10.53
CA ASN A 329 -4.70 -12.33 9.30
C ASN A 329 -5.34 -10.95 9.40
N GLY A 330 -5.00 -10.06 8.49
CA GLY A 330 -5.49 -8.68 8.49
C GLY A 330 -5.92 -8.19 7.12
N PRO A 331 -6.87 -7.23 7.07
CA PRO A 331 -7.33 -6.70 5.80
C PRO A 331 -6.38 -5.66 5.22
N ILE A 332 -6.12 -5.76 3.92
CA ILE A 332 -5.44 -4.75 3.11
C ILE A 332 -6.43 -4.19 2.09
N ALA A 333 -6.52 -2.87 1.98
CA ALA A 333 -7.37 -2.23 0.98
C ALA A 333 -6.70 -2.25 -0.40
N TYR A 334 -7.35 -2.90 -1.38
CA TYR A 334 -6.94 -2.94 -2.77
C TYR A 334 -7.92 -2.18 -3.67
N THR A 335 -7.38 -1.47 -4.64
CA THR A 335 -8.10 -0.83 -5.74
C THR A 335 -8.08 -1.73 -6.98
N PRO A 336 -8.86 -1.44 -8.03
CA PRO A 336 -8.88 -2.25 -9.25
C PRO A 336 -7.52 -2.46 -9.91
N ASP A 337 -6.64 -1.48 -9.85
CA ASP A 337 -5.29 -1.53 -10.44
C ASP A 337 -4.18 -1.76 -9.41
N GLY A 338 -4.53 -1.89 -8.12
CA GLY A 338 -3.57 -2.02 -7.03
C GLY A 338 -2.77 -0.74 -6.74
N GLN A 339 -3.18 0.42 -7.29
CA GLN A 339 -2.54 1.70 -7.02
C GLN A 339 -3.41 2.54 -6.07
N GLN A 340 -2.79 3.45 -5.32
CA GLN A 340 -3.50 4.32 -4.37
C GLN A 340 -4.52 5.22 -5.08
N LEU A 341 -5.50 5.70 -4.30
CA LEU A 341 -6.40 6.77 -4.65
C LEU A 341 -5.89 8.04 -3.98
N LEU A 342 -5.17 8.88 -4.72
CA LEU A 342 -4.46 10.04 -4.17
C LEU A 342 -4.79 11.30 -4.97
N GLY A 343 -5.55 12.22 -4.39
CA GLY A 343 -5.89 13.49 -5.04
C GLY A 343 -7.35 13.91 -4.88
N PRO A 344 -7.80 14.94 -5.63
CA PRO A 344 -9.15 15.46 -5.57
C PRO A 344 -10.17 14.47 -6.15
N VAL A 345 -11.37 14.46 -5.59
CA VAL A 345 -12.48 13.63 -6.04
C VAL A 345 -13.32 14.38 -7.06
N TYR A 346 -13.64 13.71 -8.18
CA TYR A 346 -14.43 14.32 -9.24
C TYR A 346 -15.82 14.74 -8.77
N GLY A 347 -16.22 15.96 -9.10
CA GLY A 347 -17.54 16.50 -8.78
C GLY A 347 -17.75 16.94 -7.34
N VAL A 348 -16.76 16.79 -6.46
CA VAL A 348 -16.84 17.17 -5.04
C VAL A 348 -15.73 18.16 -4.71
N PRO A 349 -15.95 19.46 -4.85
CA PRO A 349 -14.93 20.50 -4.63
C PRO A 349 -14.32 20.41 -3.22
N ASN A 350 -13.00 20.62 -3.11
CA ASN A 350 -12.29 20.63 -1.84
C ASN A 350 -12.45 19.35 -0.98
N PHE A 351 -12.73 18.23 -1.65
CA PHE A 351 -12.74 16.91 -1.06
C PHE A 351 -11.65 16.06 -1.74
N TYR A 352 -10.69 15.60 -0.94
CA TYR A 352 -9.55 14.81 -1.41
C TYR A 352 -9.63 13.40 -0.86
N CYS A 353 -9.03 12.45 -1.60
CA CYS A 353 -8.92 11.06 -1.21
C CYS A 353 -7.45 10.69 -0.97
N LEU A 354 -7.21 9.92 0.07
CA LEU A 354 -5.94 9.29 0.44
C LEU A 354 -6.26 7.87 0.94
N ALA A 355 -6.47 6.93 0.02
CA ALA A 355 -6.94 5.58 0.32
C ALA A 355 -6.35 4.52 -0.60
N GLY A 356 -6.62 3.23 -0.33
CA GLY A 356 -6.18 2.13 -1.17
C GLY A 356 -4.66 1.90 -1.15
N CYS A 357 -3.97 2.31 -0.09
CA CYS A 357 -2.52 2.13 0.06
C CYS A 357 -2.23 0.67 0.47
N ASN A 358 -2.06 -0.22 -0.49
CA ASN A 358 -1.80 -1.64 -0.26
C ASN A 358 -0.39 -1.90 0.34
N PHE A 359 0.60 -1.07 0.03
CA PHE A 359 1.91 -1.02 0.70
C PHE A 359 1.99 0.19 1.64
N GLY A 360 1.00 0.32 2.52
CA GLY A 360 0.74 1.53 3.30
C GLY A 360 1.96 2.10 4.02
N ILE A 361 2.77 1.26 4.68
CA ILE A 361 3.97 1.72 5.40
C ILE A 361 5.02 2.26 4.44
N THR A 362 5.31 1.53 3.36
CA THR A 362 6.26 1.96 2.32
C THR A 362 5.84 3.27 1.64
N GLN A 363 4.55 3.46 1.43
CA GLN A 363 4.01 4.57 0.63
C GLN A 363 3.71 5.83 1.46
N ALA A 364 3.49 5.68 2.77
CA ALA A 364 2.87 6.72 3.59
C ALA A 364 3.64 8.04 3.63
N GLY A 365 4.98 8.02 3.70
CA GLY A 365 5.78 9.24 3.66
C GLY A 365 5.52 10.04 2.37
N GLY A 366 5.61 9.36 1.24
CA GLY A 366 5.42 9.97 -0.09
C GLY A 366 3.99 10.44 -0.34
N VAL A 367 2.97 9.62 -0.03
CA VAL A 367 1.57 10.02 -0.27
C VAL A 367 1.19 11.23 0.58
N GLY A 368 1.68 11.30 1.83
CA GLY A 368 1.45 12.46 2.69
C GLY A 368 2.08 13.73 2.12
N LYS A 369 3.35 13.66 1.70
CA LYS A 369 4.08 14.79 1.11
C LYS A 369 3.39 15.33 -0.15
N TYR A 370 3.23 14.49 -1.15
CA TYR A 370 2.78 14.95 -2.46
C TYR A 370 1.30 15.35 -2.47
N LEU A 371 0.47 14.78 -1.58
CA LEU A 371 -0.88 15.28 -1.39
C LEU A 371 -0.91 16.62 -0.65
N ALA A 372 -0.03 16.82 0.33
CA ALA A 372 0.09 18.12 1.01
C ALA A 372 0.52 19.21 0.03
N GLU A 373 1.50 18.93 -0.84
CA GLU A 373 1.89 19.86 -1.91
C GLU A 373 0.69 20.19 -2.83
N TRP A 374 -0.06 19.16 -3.26
CA TRP A 374 -1.23 19.38 -4.11
C TRP A 374 -2.29 20.26 -3.45
N ILE A 375 -2.53 20.07 -2.15
CA ILE A 375 -3.50 20.87 -1.39
C ILE A 375 -3.01 22.30 -1.18
N VAL A 376 -1.74 22.50 -0.85
CA VAL A 376 -1.18 23.81 -0.47
C VAL A 376 -0.83 24.66 -1.69
N GLU A 377 -0.23 24.05 -2.71
CA GLU A 377 0.33 24.72 -3.87
C GLU A 377 -0.56 24.62 -5.12
N GLY A 378 -1.60 23.75 -5.08
CA GLY A 378 -2.53 23.53 -6.19
C GLY A 378 -2.08 22.41 -7.15
N GLU A 379 -0.81 22.02 -7.11
CA GLU A 379 -0.26 20.91 -7.91
C GLU A 379 0.85 20.17 -7.14
N PRO A 380 1.03 18.86 -7.36
CA PRO A 380 2.14 18.13 -6.76
C PRO A 380 3.43 18.32 -7.57
N SER A 381 4.59 18.24 -6.90
CA SER A 381 5.91 18.37 -7.54
C SER A 381 6.32 17.18 -8.43
N ILE A 382 5.49 16.13 -8.48
CA ILE A 382 5.66 14.97 -9.38
C ILE A 382 4.35 14.63 -10.08
N ASP A 383 4.43 13.91 -11.20
CA ASP A 383 3.22 13.39 -11.87
C ASP A 383 2.54 12.31 -11.01
N LEU A 384 1.34 12.62 -10.50
CA LEU A 384 0.47 11.72 -9.75
C LEU A 384 -0.70 11.15 -10.58
N SER A 385 -0.72 11.33 -11.90
CA SER A 385 -1.84 10.93 -12.76
C SER A 385 -2.20 9.44 -12.62
N SER A 386 -1.21 8.58 -12.42
CA SER A 386 -1.43 7.15 -12.21
C SER A 386 -2.08 6.80 -10.85
N LEU A 387 -2.12 7.74 -9.91
CA LEU A 387 -2.69 7.59 -8.58
C LEU A 387 -3.97 8.42 -8.37
N ASP A 388 -4.25 9.34 -9.30
CA ASP A 388 -5.41 10.22 -9.24
C ASP A 388 -6.71 9.40 -9.21
N PRO A 389 -7.60 9.58 -8.21
CA PRO A 389 -8.84 8.83 -8.12
C PRO A 389 -9.77 9.05 -9.33
N ARG A 390 -9.63 10.16 -10.06
CA ARG A 390 -10.40 10.48 -11.27
C ARG A 390 -10.10 9.56 -12.47
N ARG A 391 -9.05 8.70 -12.39
CA ARG A 391 -8.81 7.62 -13.37
C ARG A 391 -9.92 6.58 -13.38
N PHE A 392 -10.66 6.47 -12.27
CA PHE A 392 -11.88 5.68 -12.16
C PHE A 392 -13.10 6.58 -12.29
N GLY A 393 -14.00 6.26 -13.22
CA GLY A 393 -15.25 6.96 -13.39
C GLY A 393 -16.44 6.15 -12.86
N ASN A 394 -17.63 6.62 -13.10
CA ASN A 394 -18.89 5.95 -12.75
C ASN A 394 -19.12 4.59 -13.48
N TRP A 395 -18.26 4.25 -14.42
CA TRP A 395 -18.22 2.94 -15.08
C TRP A 395 -17.66 1.84 -14.17
N THR A 396 -16.95 2.20 -13.10
CA THR A 396 -16.33 1.26 -12.16
C THR A 396 -17.39 0.72 -11.19
N SER A 397 -17.95 -0.44 -11.49
CA SER A 397 -18.96 -1.08 -10.64
C SER A 397 -18.34 -1.82 -9.45
N LYS A 398 -19.17 -2.21 -8.47
CA LYS A 398 -18.77 -3.09 -7.36
C LYS A 398 -18.21 -4.43 -7.85
N SER A 399 -18.88 -5.06 -8.84
CA SER A 399 -18.45 -6.34 -9.40
C SER A 399 -17.11 -6.22 -10.13
N TYR A 400 -16.92 -5.14 -10.90
CA TYR A 400 -15.64 -4.84 -11.54
C TYR A 400 -14.54 -4.65 -10.47
N THR A 401 -14.77 -3.81 -9.48
CA THR A 401 -13.81 -3.56 -8.39
C THR A 401 -13.42 -4.85 -7.68
N TRP A 402 -14.40 -5.71 -7.38
CA TRP A 402 -14.17 -6.99 -6.74
C TRP A 402 -13.25 -7.90 -7.58
N ALA A 403 -13.63 -8.15 -8.82
CA ALA A 403 -12.87 -9.03 -9.71
C ALA A 403 -11.43 -8.55 -9.93
N THR A 404 -11.27 -7.24 -10.20
CA THR A 404 -9.97 -6.65 -10.52
C THR A 404 -9.07 -6.43 -9.30
N ALA A 405 -9.62 -6.13 -8.12
CA ALA A 405 -8.84 -6.04 -6.89
C ALA A 405 -8.25 -7.39 -6.45
N LEU A 406 -9.03 -8.47 -6.56
CA LEU A 406 -8.52 -9.84 -6.33
C LEU A 406 -7.44 -10.21 -7.33
N GLU A 407 -7.62 -9.88 -8.61
CA GLU A 407 -6.59 -10.06 -9.62
C GLU A 407 -5.34 -9.25 -9.29
N ALA A 408 -5.49 -7.99 -8.87
CA ALA A 408 -4.37 -7.12 -8.48
C ALA A 408 -3.54 -7.71 -7.34
N TYR A 409 -4.18 -8.32 -6.35
CA TYR A 409 -3.50 -9.03 -5.25
C TYR A 409 -2.75 -10.27 -5.76
N ARG A 410 -3.40 -11.13 -6.53
CA ARG A 410 -2.81 -12.37 -7.10
C ARG A 410 -1.58 -12.08 -7.95
N LEU A 411 -1.61 -10.98 -8.71
CA LEU A 411 -0.55 -10.59 -9.62
C LEU A 411 0.56 -9.77 -8.98
N GLN A 412 0.54 -9.58 -7.64
CA GLN A 412 1.51 -8.73 -6.91
C GLN A 412 2.97 -9.13 -7.14
N TYR A 413 3.24 -10.41 -7.34
CA TYR A 413 4.58 -10.97 -7.59
C TYR A 413 4.77 -11.48 -9.03
N GLN A 414 3.79 -11.30 -9.89
CA GLN A 414 3.91 -11.67 -11.30
C GLN A 414 4.97 -10.81 -12.01
N LEU A 415 5.57 -11.36 -13.07
CA LEU A 415 6.45 -10.61 -13.97
C LEU A 415 5.71 -9.39 -14.54
N ALA A 416 6.26 -8.20 -14.35
CA ALA A 416 5.70 -6.96 -14.88
C ALA A 416 6.18 -6.73 -16.33
N ILE A 417 5.88 -7.69 -17.23
CA ILE A 417 6.21 -7.57 -18.65
C ILE A 417 5.42 -6.39 -19.23
N PRO A 418 6.08 -5.47 -19.96
CA PRO A 418 5.40 -4.36 -20.60
C PRO A 418 4.24 -4.85 -21.50
N ASP A 419 3.17 -4.06 -21.54
CA ASP A 419 1.94 -4.33 -22.31
C ASP A 419 1.11 -5.54 -21.85
N THR A 420 1.43 -6.15 -20.70
CA THR A 420 0.57 -7.18 -20.10
C THR A 420 -0.80 -6.59 -19.74
N GLU A 421 -1.86 -7.14 -20.30
CA GLU A 421 -3.24 -6.72 -20.05
C GLU A 421 -3.86 -7.54 -18.92
N ARG A 422 -4.67 -6.88 -18.10
CA ARG A 422 -5.50 -7.56 -17.08
C ARG A 422 -6.77 -8.08 -17.71
N VAL A 423 -7.28 -9.20 -17.20
CA VAL A 423 -8.43 -9.90 -17.79
C VAL A 423 -9.68 -9.82 -16.91
N ALA A 424 -9.54 -9.67 -15.60
CA ALA A 424 -10.67 -9.68 -14.69
C ALA A 424 -11.63 -8.50 -14.93
N GLY A 425 -12.92 -8.77 -14.79
CA GLY A 425 -13.99 -7.76 -14.88
C GLY A 425 -14.25 -7.20 -16.27
N ARG A 426 -13.69 -7.78 -17.33
CA ARG A 426 -13.84 -7.35 -18.72
C ARG A 426 -14.86 -8.20 -19.48
N PRO A 427 -15.51 -7.66 -20.56
CA PRO A 427 -15.47 -6.25 -21.01
C PRO A 427 -16.31 -5.34 -20.13
N VAL A 428 -15.98 -4.03 -20.04
CA VAL A 428 -16.78 -3.03 -19.32
C VAL A 428 -17.45 -2.05 -20.30
N LYS A 429 -16.65 -1.44 -21.18
CA LYS A 429 -17.11 -0.54 -22.24
C LYS A 429 -16.57 -1.04 -23.57
N THR A 430 -17.46 -1.25 -24.55
CA THR A 430 -17.09 -1.72 -25.88
C THR A 430 -17.35 -0.62 -26.93
N PRO A 431 -16.42 -0.39 -27.87
CA PRO A 431 -16.68 0.50 -29.00
C PRO A 431 -17.73 -0.10 -29.92
N PRO A 432 -18.42 0.71 -30.74
CA PRO A 432 -19.47 0.21 -31.66
C PRO A 432 -19.02 -0.86 -32.64
N ILE A 433 -17.71 -0.96 -32.89
CA ILE A 433 -17.12 -1.95 -33.82
C ILE A 433 -16.53 -3.17 -33.09
N TYR A 434 -16.76 -3.33 -31.80
CA TYR A 434 -16.17 -4.39 -30.97
C TYR A 434 -16.42 -5.79 -31.55
N ASP A 435 -17.69 -6.13 -31.82
CA ASP A 435 -18.06 -7.45 -32.32
C ASP A 435 -17.45 -7.76 -33.69
N LEU A 436 -17.31 -6.75 -34.56
CA LEU A 436 -16.65 -6.88 -35.85
C LEU A 436 -15.15 -7.13 -35.70
N GLN A 437 -14.51 -6.46 -34.76
CA GLN A 437 -13.09 -6.64 -34.45
C GLN A 437 -12.85 -8.03 -33.84
N GLU A 438 -13.71 -8.45 -32.90
CA GLU A 438 -13.64 -9.78 -32.30
C GLU A 438 -13.75 -10.89 -33.37
N ALA A 439 -14.71 -10.77 -34.29
CA ALA A 439 -14.88 -11.69 -35.40
C ALA A 439 -13.68 -11.72 -36.36
N GLN A 440 -12.85 -10.68 -36.37
CA GLN A 440 -11.61 -10.59 -37.14
C GLN A 440 -10.37 -11.06 -36.38
N GLY A 441 -10.54 -11.68 -35.20
CA GLY A 441 -9.43 -12.18 -34.38
C GLY A 441 -8.71 -11.10 -33.58
N ALA A 442 -9.40 -10.01 -33.20
CA ALA A 442 -8.81 -8.98 -32.37
C ALA A 442 -8.41 -9.51 -30.99
N VAL A 443 -7.20 -9.17 -30.56
CA VAL A 443 -6.72 -9.31 -29.18
C VAL A 443 -6.88 -7.96 -28.51
N PHE A 444 -7.71 -7.91 -27.47
CA PHE A 444 -8.11 -6.66 -26.84
C PHE A 444 -7.28 -6.32 -25.60
N GLY A 445 -6.91 -5.03 -25.49
CA GLY A 445 -6.49 -4.40 -24.25
C GLY A 445 -7.57 -3.47 -23.72
N SER A 446 -7.40 -3.00 -22.49
CA SER A 446 -8.32 -2.07 -21.85
C SER A 446 -7.64 -0.77 -21.42
N ARG A 447 -8.29 0.38 -21.69
CA ARG A 447 -7.88 1.69 -21.16
C ARG A 447 -9.10 2.45 -20.63
N TYR A 448 -9.08 2.81 -19.37
CA TYR A 448 -10.18 3.49 -18.68
C TYR A 448 -11.53 2.78 -18.88
N GLY A 449 -11.49 1.44 -18.84
CA GLY A 449 -12.65 0.57 -19.03
C GLY A 449 -13.10 0.38 -20.49
N TRP A 450 -12.47 1.02 -21.47
CA TRP A 450 -12.75 0.81 -22.88
C TRP A 450 -11.91 -0.32 -23.46
N GLU A 451 -12.58 -1.29 -24.12
CA GLU A 451 -11.91 -2.28 -24.91
C GLU A 451 -11.35 -1.63 -26.19
N ARG A 452 -10.13 -2.03 -26.56
CA ARG A 452 -9.47 -1.61 -27.79
C ARG A 452 -8.68 -2.78 -28.37
N ALA A 453 -8.74 -2.99 -29.67
CA ALA A 453 -7.90 -3.98 -30.34
C ALA A 453 -6.43 -3.53 -30.26
N ASN A 454 -5.57 -4.34 -29.66
CA ASN A 454 -4.12 -4.14 -29.66
C ASN A 454 -3.51 -4.64 -30.97
N TRP A 455 -3.98 -5.81 -31.45
CA TRP A 455 -3.59 -6.42 -32.72
C TRP A 455 -4.66 -7.42 -33.18
N PHE A 456 -4.52 -7.97 -34.38
CA PHE A 456 -5.41 -8.97 -34.94
C PHE A 456 -4.62 -10.25 -35.25
N ALA A 457 -5.09 -11.37 -34.73
CA ALA A 457 -4.49 -12.67 -35.00
C ALA A 457 -4.81 -13.09 -36.45
N PRO A 458 -3.80 -13.46 -37.27
CA PRO A 458 -4.03 -14.06 -38.58
C PRO A 458 -4.75 -15.42 -38.47
N ASP A 459 -5.40 -15.86 -39.57
CA ASP A 459 -6.06 -17.15 -39.63
C ASP A 459 -5.12 -18.27 -39.19
N GLY A 460 -5.61 -19.13 -38.28
CA GLY A 460 -4.85 -20.26 -37.73
C GLY A 460 -3.85 -19.90 -36.64
N VAL A 461 -3.72 -18.63 -36.27
CA VAL A 461 -2.91 -18.17 -35.13
C VAL A 461 -3.80 -17.95 -33.92
N GLU A 462 -3.42 -18.50 -32.78
CA GLU A 462 -4.12 -18.31 -31.52
C GLU A 462 -4.09 -16.82 -31.13
N PRO A 463 -5.24 -16.17 -30.79
CA PRO A 463 -5.33 -14.75 -30.42
C PRO A 463 -4.87 -14.50 -28.97
N VAL A 464 -3.60 -14.80 -28.68
CA VAL A 464 -3.00 -14.68 -27.35
C VAL A 464 -1.72 -13.86 -27.43
N ASP A 465 -1.57 -12.90 -26.52
CA ASP A 465 -0.32 -12.15 -26.36
C ASP A 465 0.80 -13.07 -25.84
N ARG A 466 1.94 -13.08 -26.53
CA ARG A 466 3.15 -13.77 -26.11
C ARG A 466 4.23 -12.75 -25.79
N LEU A 467 4.03 -12.04 -24.69
CA LEU A 467 4.90 -10.94 -24.27
C LEU A 467 6.21 -11.45 -23.65
N SER A 468 7.28 -10.68 -23.84
CA SER A 468 8.61 -10.98 -23.30
C SER A 468 9.43 -9.70 -23.17
N PHE A 469 10.36 -9.63 -22.21
CA PHE A 469 11.35 -8.56 -22.12
C PHE A 469 12.38 -8.58 -23.26
N ARG A 470 12.47 -9.68 -24.03
CA ARG A 470 13.49 -9.92 -25.06
C ARG A 470 13.01 -9.66 -26.49
N ARG A 471 11.90 -8.98 -26.65
CA ARG A 471 11.40 -8.61 -27.98
C ARG A 471 12.02 -7.31 -28.47
#